data_646e4f2e0d74d06f7733b9ee64a77ee8
#
_entry.id   646e4f2e0d74d06f7733b9ee64a77ee8
#
_cell.length_a   1.000
_cell.length_b   1.000
_cell.length_c   1.000
_cell.angle_alpha   90.00
_cell.angle_beta   90.00
_cell.angle_gamma   90.00
#
_symmetry.space_group_name_H-M   'P 1'
#
loop_
_entity.id
_entity.type
_entity.pdbx_description
1 polymer ?
#
loop_
_entity_poly.entity_id
_entity_poly.type
_entity_poly.pdbx_seq_one_letter_code
_entity_poly.pdbx_strand_id
1 'polypeptide(L)'
;LLVGCGAAAGFTTAFHAPFSGCLFVSEIIIGTVSMDILAPLLIASCTGFLMLHLLGDPSPLYSSPFESFTMFSQSLWCVALGVLAAVAAKGWVALLDVSNKYLNGRQSLLPVRLMAAGLLVGVLACFYPEVVGNGQALITGLVHEDYGTQQALILLAVKVSAVAVVFGCGTVGGAMTPTLFVGSMVGFIFSTLLNLMGMEGNHAV
;
A
#
# COMPACT_ATOMS: atom_id res chain seq x y z
N LEU A 1 -5.82 -19.57 -15.98
CA LEU A 1 -7.08 -19.00 -15.51
C LEU A 1 -7.37 -19.39 -14.06
N LEU A 2 -7.35 -20.68 -13.65
CA LEU A 2 -7.64 -21.12 -12.28
C LEU A 2 -6.76 -20.46 -11.22
N VAL A 3 -5.44 -20.34 -11.50
CA VAL A 3 -4.51 -19.60 -10.61
C VAL A 3 -4.92 -18.13 -10.48
N GLY A 4 -5.34 -17.51 -11.61
CA GLY A 4 -5.87 -16.15 -11.59
C GLY A 4 -7.13 -16.02 -10.74
N CYS A 5 -8.07 -16.96 -10.86
CA CYS A 5 -9.29 -16.98 -10.02
C CYS A 5 -8.95 -17.09 -8.53
N GLY A 6 -8.00 -17.96 -8.16
CA GLY A 6 -7.53 -18.08 -6.79
C GLY A 6 -6.86 -16.78 -6.28
N ALA A 7 -6.02 -16.16 -7.12
CA ALA A 7 -5.40 -14.88 -6.80
C ALA A 7 -6.44 -13.75 -6.64
N ALA A 8 -7.45 -13.68 -7.51
CA ALA A 8 -8.52 -12.70 -7.45
C ALA A 8 -9.39 -12.86 -6.18
N ALA A 9 -9.76 -14.09 -5.83
CA ALA A 9 -10.46 -14.37 -4.59
C ALA A 9 -9.62 -14.01 -3.35
N GLY A 10 -8.33 -14.41 -3.33
CA GLY A 10 -7.42 -14.08 -2.24
C GLY A 10 -7.18 -12.57 -2.09
N PHE A 11 -7.01 -11.85 -3.20
CA PHE A 11 -6.92 -10.39 -3.18
C PHE A 11 -8.19 -9.75 -2.62
N THR A 12 -9.33 -10.21 -3.08
CA THR A 12 -10.64 -9.71 -2.64
C THR A 12 -10.86 -9.90 -1.14
N THR A 13 -10.52 -11.07 -0.61
CA THR A 13 -10.66 -11.33 0.84
C THR A 13 -9.67 -10.52 1.67
N ALA A 14 -8.47 -10.25 1.14
CA ALA A 14 -7.45 -9.46 1.85
C ALA A 14 -7.78 -7.96 1.87
N PHE A 15 -8.39 -7.41 0.83
CA PHE A 15 -8.65 -5.97 0.67
C PHE A 15 -10.13 -5.58 0.69
N HIS A 16 -11.03 -6.54 0.83
CA HIS A 16 -12.49 -6.36 0.83
C HIS A 16 -13.02 -5.68 -0.45
N ALA A 17 -12.34 -5.90 -1.59
CA ALA A 17 -12.56 -5.18 -2.84
C ALA A 17 -12.74 -6.14 -4.03
N PRO A 18 -13.95 -6.68 -4.27
CA PRO A 18 -14.17 -7.71 -5.29
C PRO A 18 -13.92 -7.23 -6.73
N PHE A 19 -14.35 -6.02 -7.09
CA PHE A 19 -14.10 -5.47 -8.42
C PHE A 19 -12.62 -5.15 -8.64
N SER A 20 -11.98 -4.54 -7.65
CA SER A 20 -10.55 -4.22 -7.72
C SER A 20 -9.69 -5.48 -7.78
N GLY A 21 -10.06 -6.54 -7.05
CA GLY A 21 -9.35 -7.82 -7.08
C GLY A 21 -9.39 -8.47 -8.46
N CYS A 22 -10.56 -8.49 -9.10
CA CYS A 22 -10.72 -9.00 -10.45
C CYS A 22 -9.89 -8.18 -11.47
N LEU A 23 -9.98 -6.86 -11.46
CA LEU A 23 -9.26 -5.97 -12.38
C LEU A 23 -7.74 -6.04 -12.16
N PHE A 24 -7.29 -6.00 -10.92
CA PHE A 24 -5.88 -6.11 -10.57
C PHE A 24 -5.25 -7.40 -11.11
N VAL A 25 -5.93 -8.54 -10.92
CA VAL A 25 -5.41 -9.83 -11.39
C VAL A 25 -5.43 -9.92 -12.90
N SER A 26 -6.46 -9.40 -13.57
CA SER A 26 -6.53 -9.42 -15.04
C SER A 26 -5.43 -8.55 -15.66
N GLU A 27 -5.14 -7.39 -15.10
CA GLU A 27 -4.17 -6.44 -15.62
C GLU A 27 -2.73 -6.81 -15.26
N ILE A 28 -2.46 -7.08 -13.97
CA ILE A 28 -1.10 -7.22 -13.45
C ILE A 28 -0.60 -8.67 -13.52
N ILE A 29 -1.47 -9.67 -13.27
CA ILE A 29 -1.03 -11.07 -13.23
C ILE A 29 -1.20 -11.74 -14.59
N ILE A 30 -2.35 -11.53 -15.26
CA ILE A 30 -2.64 -12.16 -16.56
C ILE A 30 -2.12 -11.27 -17.72
N GLY A 31 -2.12 -9.93 -17.55
CA GLY A 31 -1.62 -8.98 -18.53
C GLY A 31 -2.62 -8.65 -19.65
N THR A 32 -3.86 -9.13 -19.55
CA THR A 32 -4.91 -8.87 -20.56
C THR A 32 -6.27 -8.71 -19.89
N VAL A 33 -7.05 -7.76 -20.42
CA VAL A 33 -8.43 -7.51 -19.97
C VAL A 33 -9.37 -7.92 -21.10
N SER A 34 -9.99 -9.10 -20.96
CA SER A 34 -11.01 -9.60 -21.89
C SER A 34 -12.20 -10.16 -21.10
N MET A 35 -13.38 -10.19 -21.70
CA MET A 35 -14.58 -10.71 -21.05
C MET A 35 -14.46 -12.18 -20.64
N ASP A 36 -13.76 -12.98 -21.45
CA ASP A 36 -13.50 -14.40 -21.17
C ASP A 36 -12.66 -14.62 -19.92
N ILE A 37 -11.83 -13.64 -19.57
CA ILE A 37 -10.98 -13.65 -18.38
C ILE A 37 -11.67 -12.98 -17.20
N LEU A 38 -12.30 -11.82 -17.42
CA LEU A 38 -12.94 -11.04 -16.37
C LEU A 38 -14.11 -11.78 -15.72
N ALA A 39 -14.95 -12.48 -16.51
CA ALA A 39 -16.12 -13.14 -15.98
C ALA A 39 -15.79 -14.19 -14.91
N PRO A 40 -14.90 -15.19 -15.16
CA PRO A 40 -14.53 -16.15 -14.11
C PRO A 40 -13.76 -15.52 -12.94
N LEU A 41 -12.93 -14.49 -13.17
CA LEU A 41 -12.25 -13.76 -12.10
C LEU A 41 -13.25 -13.03 -11.19
N LEU A 42 -14.27 -12.40 -11.79
CA LEU A 42 -15.32 -11.70 -11.05
C LEU A 42 -16.16 -12.67 -10.20
N ILE A 43 -16.53 -13.82 -10.76
CA ILE A 43 -17.23 -14.86 -10.02
C ILE A 43 -16.39 -15.33 -8.83
N ALA A 44 -15.11 -15.60 -9.04
CA ALA A 44 -14.20 -16.03 -7.98
C ALA A 44 -14.04 -14.95 -6.89
N SER A 45 -13.88 -13.69 -7.30
CA SER A 45 -13.79 -12.54 -6.37
C SER A 45 -15.06 -12.38 -5.55
N CYS A 46 -16.22 -12.38 -6.19
CA CYS A 46 -17.52 -12.26 -5.51
C CYS A 46 -17.77 -13.44 -4.55
N THR A 47 -17.39 -14.65 -4.95
CA THR A 47 -17.51 -15.83 -4.09
C THR A 47 -16.59 -15.71 -2.87
N GLY A 48 -15.33 -15.27 -3.06
CA GLY A 48 -14.39 -15.02 -1.97
C GLY A 48 -14.93 -13.95 -1.00
N PHE A 49 -15.48 -12.86 -1.53
CA PHE A 49 -16.10 -11.79 -0.72
C PHE A 49 -17.32 -12.30 0.06
N LEU A 50 -18.17 -13.11 -0.57
CA LEU A 50 -19.32 -13.72 0.10
C LEU A 50 -18.87 -14.65 1.23
N MET A 51 -17.86 -15.49 1.00
CA MET A 51 -17.30 -16.37 2.03
C MET A 51 -16.71 -15.60 3.19
N LEU A 52 -16.05 -14.48 2.94
CA LEU A 52 -15.55 -13.59 3.98
C LEU A 52 -16.69 -13.07 4.87
N HIS A 53 -17.81 -12.66 4.29
CA HIS A 53 -19.00 -12.18 5.03
C HIS A 53 -19.72 -13.28 5.81
N LEU A 54 -19.68 -14.52 5.33
CA LEU A 54 -20.34 -15.64 5.99
C LEU A 54 -19.52 -16.26 7.11
N LEU A 55 -18.20 -16.28 6.97
CA LEU A 55 -17.29 -17.04 7.84
C LEU A 55 -16.29 -16.17 8.61
N GLY A 56 -16.10 -14.91 8.19
CA GLY A 56 -15.10 -13.98 8.71
C GLY A 56 -15.70 -12.72 9.32
N ASP A 57 -14.83 -11.75 9.52
CA ASP A 57 -15.20 -10.40 9.95
C ASP A 57 -15.41 -9.51 8.72
N PRO A 58 -16.62 -9.01 8.47
CA PRO A 58 -16.92 -8.13 7.34
C PRO A 58 -16.47 -6.67 7.55
N SER A 59 -15.78 -6.36 8.65
CA SER A 59 -15.32 -5.00 8.91
C SER A 59 -14.40 -4.49 7.80
N PRO A 60 -14.52 -3.22 7.39
CA PRO A 60 -13.64 -2.65 6.36
C PRO A 60 -12.19 -2.65 6.84
N LEU A 61 -11.27 -2.96 5.92
CA LEU A 61 -9.84 -3.01 6.22
C LEU A 61 -9.29 -1.67 6.72
N TYR A 62 -9.82 -0.57 6.20
CA TYR A 62 -9.54 0.78 6.62
C TYR A 62 -10.84 1.48 6.96
N SER A 63 -10.98 1.95 8.20
CA SER A 63 -12.11 2.75 8.64
C SER A 63 -11.71 4.23 8.61
N SER A 64 -12.55 5.06 8.00
CA SER A 64 -12.39 6.51 8.06
C SER A 64 -13.30 7.07 9.15
N PRO A 65 -12.80 7.91 10.05
CA PRO A 65 -13.63 8.57 11.06
C PRO A 65 -14.54 9.66 10.49
N PHE A 66 -14.45 9.93 9.18
CA PHE A 66 -15.14 11.06 8.55
C PHE A 66 -16.43 10.63 7.88
N GLU A 67 -17.55 11.20 8.36
CA GLU A 67 -18.90 10.82 7.91
C GLU A 67 -19.48 11.69 6.78
N SER A 68 -18.88 12.84 6.46
CA SER A 68 -19.50 13.76 5.50
C SER A 68 -18.49 14.35 4.49
N PHE A 69 -18.70 14.05 3.23
CA PHE A 69 -18.03 14.68 2.10
C PHE A 69 -18.83 15.88 1.61
N THR A 70 -18.29 17.11 1.73
CA THR A 70 -18.83 18.28 1.04
C THR A 70 -18.22 18.38 -0.35
N MET A 71 -18.95 17.89 -1.35
CA MET A 71 -18.45 17.50 -2.68
C MET A 71 -17.66 18.55 -3.45
N PHE A 72 -17.88 19.83 -3.30
CA PHE A 72 -17.35 20.81 -4.27
C PHE A 72 -16.01 21.44 -3.86
N SER A 73 -15.83 21.80 -2.61
CA SER A 73 -14.58 22.42 -2.15
C SER A 73 -13.44 21.39 -2.00
N GLN A 74 -13.77 20.16 -1.66
CA GLN A 74 -12.81 19.10 -1.45
C GLN A 74 -12.30 18.48 -2.77
N SER A 75 -13.09 18.54 -3.86
CA SER A 75 -12.67 17.98 -5.15
C SER A 75 -11.41 18.63 -5.73
N LEU A 76 -11.22 19.94 -5.50
CA LEU A 76 -10.02 20.64 -5.94
C LEU A 76 -8.76 20.15 -5.21
N TRP A 77 -8.88 19.92 -3.92
CA TRP A 77 -7.79 19.38 -3.09
C TRP A 77 -7.45 17.95 -3.46
N CYS A 78 -8.45 17.13 -3.81
CA CYS A 78 -8.23 15.77 -4.33
C CYS A 78 -7.43 15.79 -5.64
N VAL A 79 -7.67 16.75 -6.54
CA VAL A 79 -6.88 16.91 -7.76
C VAL A 79 -5.43 17.29 -7.44
N ALA A 80 -5.22 18.24 -6.53
CA ALA A 80 -3.88 18.64 -6.09
C ALA A 80 -3.14 17.48 -5.43
N LEU A 81 -3.82 16.73 -4.55
CA LEU A 81 -3.27 15.52 -3.94
C LEU A 81 -2.93 14.46 -4.98
N GLY A 82 -3.77 14.27 -6.01
CA GLY A 82 -3.51 13.34 -7.12
C GLY A 82 -2.22 13.66 -7.87
N VAL A 83 -1.94 14.94 -8.13
CA VAL A 83 -0.69 15.39 -8.76
C VAL A 83 0.52 15.10 -7.84
N LEU A 84 0.42 15.43 -6.55
CA LEU A 84 1.47 15.13 -5.57
C LEU A 84 1.72 13.63 -5.45
N ALA A 85 0.67 12.84 -5.38
CA ALA A 85 0.76 11.39 -5.34
C ALA A 85 1.45 10.82 -6.59
N ALA A 86 1.18 11.35 -7.78
CA ALA A 86 1.84 10.94 -9.00
C ALA A 86 3.35 11.24 -8.99
N VAL A 87 3.76 12.38 -8.46
CA VAL A 87 5.19 12.74 -8.29
C VAL A 87 5.85 11.81 -7.26
N ALA A 88 5.20 11.58 -6.12
CA ALA A 88 5.67 10.67 -5.09
C ALA A 88 5.79 9.22 -5.60
N ALA A 89 4.83 8.75 -6.39
CA ALA A 89 4.86 7.45 -7.01
C ALA A 89 6.06 7.28 -7.97
N LYS A 90 6.35 8.30 -8.81
CA LYS A 90 7.56 8.29 -9.65
C LYS A 90 8.84 8.22 -8.82
N GLY A 91 8.92 9.00 -7.75
CA GLY A 91 10.05 8.95 -6.81
C GLY A 91 10.20 7.59 -6.14
N TRP A 92 9.09 6.98 -5.73
CA TRP A 92 9.04 5.66 -5.13
C TRP A 92 9.56 4.57 -6.08
N VAL A 93 9.04 4.52 -7.30
CA VAL A 93 9.49 3.55 -8.32
C VAL A 93 10.99 3.75 -8.64
N ALA A 94 11.42 5.01 -8.85
CA ALA A 94 12.82 5.31 -9.10
C ALA A 94 13.73 4.87 -7.93
N LEU A 95 13.28 5.02 -6.68
CA LEU A 95 14.03 4.54 -5.51
C LEU A 95 14.18 3.03 -5.51
N LEU A 96 13.12 2.28 -5.83
CA LEU A 96 13.17 0.82 -5.92
C LEU A 96 14.07 0.36 -7.05
N ASP A 97 14.03 1.02 -8.21
CA ASP A 97 14.89 0.72 -9.37
C ASP A 97 16.37 0.98 -9.05
N VAL A 98 16.65 2.10 -8.41
CA VAL A 98 18.01 2.45 -7.96
C VAL A 98 18.50 1.43 -6.94
N SER A 99 17.69 1.09 -5.95
CA SER A 99 18.03 0.09 -4.95
C SER A 99 18.30 -1.28 -5.58
N ASN A 100 17.45 -1.70 -6.50
CA ASN A 100 17.65 -2.95 -7.25
C ASN A 100 18.94 -2.94 -8.07
N LYS A 101 19.24 -1.82 -8.75
CA LYS A 101 20.45 -1.66 -9.55
C LYS A 101 21.74 -1.78 -8.72
N TYR A 102 21.76 -1.20 -7.52
CA TYR A 102 22.96 -1.17 -6.67
C TYR A 102 23.12 -2.41 -5.79
N LEU A 103 22.03 -2.95 -5.27
CA LEU A 103 22.05 -4.07 -4.33
C LEU A 103 21.87 -5.42 -5.01
N ASN A 104 21.34 -5.48 -6.24
CA ASN A 104 21.16 -6.73 -6.98
C ASN A 104 22.48 -7.16 -7.61
N GLY A 105 23.29 -7.87 -6.85
CA GLY A 105 24.59 -8.38 -7.26
C GLY A 105 24.54 -9.82 -7.83
N ARG A 106 25.69 -10.49 -7.78
CA ARG A 106 25.88 -11.88 -8.28
C ARG A 106 24.87 -12.84 -7.63
N GLN A 107 24.25 -13.72 -8.42
CA GLN A 107 23.28 -14.73 -7.93
C GLN A 107 23.87 -15.67 -6.87
N SER A 108 25.16 -15.96 -6.94
CA SER A 108 25.86 -16.80 -5.94
C SER A 108 25.86 -16.21 -4.53
N LEU A 109 25.67 -14.90 -4.38
CA LEU A 109 25.61 -14.19 -3.09
C LEU A 109 24.18 -13.89 -2.63
N LEU A 110 23.16 -14.38 -3.35
CA LEU A 110 21.76 -14.17 -3.01
C LEU A 110 21.42 -14.55 -1.56
N PRO A 111 21.79 -15.74 -1.04
CA PRO A 111 21.48 -16.10 0.35
C PRO A 111 22.08 -15.13 1.36
N VAL A 112 23.31 -14.70 1.15
CA VAL A 112 24.00 -13.77 2.05
C VAL A 112 23.31 -12.40 2.04
N ARG A 113 22.90 -11.92 0.87
CA ARG A 113 22.17 -10.63 0.73
C ARG A 113 20.81 -10.70 1.41
N LEU A 114 20.08 -11.80 1.25
CA LEU A 114 18.79 -12.00 1.90
C LEU A 114 18.94 -12.07 3.43
N MET A 115 19.98 -12.75 3.93
CA MET A 115 20.29 -12.77 5.37
C MET A 115 20.64 -11.38 5.89
N ALA A 116 21.45 -10.62 5.17
CA ALA A 116 21.83 -9.25 5.56
C ALA A 116 20.62 -8.32 5.56
N ALA A 117 19.75 -8.41 4.55
CA ALA A 117 18.50 -7.64 4.50
C ALA A 117 17.56 -8.01 5.64
N GLY A 118 17.39 -9.31 5.92
CA GLY A 118 16.58 -9.79 7.03
C GLY A 118 17.12 -9.33 8.40
N LEU A 119 18.45 -9.39 8.59
CA LEU A 119 19.10 -8.91 9.80
C LEU A 119 18.86 -7.41 10.00
N LEU A 120 19.04 -6.61 8.94
CA LEU A 120 18.81 -5.17 8.99
C LEU A 120 17.35 -4.85 9.36
N VAL A 121 16.39 -5.50 8.71
CA VAL A 121 14.96 -5.32 9.03
C VAL A 121 14.66 -5.78 10.45
N GLY A 122 15.25 -6.89 10.90
CA GLY A 122 15.11 -7.37 12.27
C GLY A 122 15.64 -6.39 13.31
N VAL A 123 16.79 -5.77 13.06
CA VAL A 123 17.34 -4.71 13.93
C VAL A 123 16.43 -3.49 13.93
N LEU A 124 15.95 -3.04 12.76
CA LEU A 124 14.98 -1.93 12.69
C LEU A 124 13.69 -2.25 13.44
N ALA A 125 13.22 -3.49 13.38
CA ALA A 125 12.03 -3.97 14.09
C ALA A 125 12.17 -3.90 15.63
N CYS A 126 13.37 -4.03 16.16
CA CYS A 126 13.61 -3.88 17.60
C CYS A 126 13.40 -2.44 18.09
N PHE A 127 13.66 -1.45 17.24
CA PHE A 127 13.49 -0.03 17.57
C PHE A 127 12.13 0.53 17.12
N TYR A 128 11.60 0.01 16.01
CA TYR A 128 10.36 0.46 15.38
C TYR A 128 9.52 -0.76 14.98
N PRO A 129 8.84 -1.42 15.93
CA PRO A 129 8.06 -2.63 15.65
C PRO A 129 6.93 -2.38 14.65
N GLU A 130 6.43 -1.16 14.54
CA GLU A 130 5.38 -0.74 13.61
C GLU A 130 5.82 -0.83 12.14
N VAL A 131 7.13 -0.83 11.87
CA VAL A 131 7.68 -0.95 10.51
C VAL A 131 7.53 -2.37 9.96
N VAL A 132 7.38 -3.37 10.83
CA VAL A 132 7.19 -4.78 10.43
C VAL A 132 5.78 -5.01 9.89
N GLY A 133 5.65 -5.98 9.01
CA GLY A 133 4.37 -6.37 8.43
C GLY A 133 3.92 -5.49 7.26
N ASN A 134 2.65 -5.59 6.92
CA ASN A 134 2.04 -4.93 5.76
C ASN A 134 1.83 -3.41 5.90
N GLY A 135 2.01 -2.83 7.09
CA GLY A 135 1.81 -1.40 7.35
C GLY A 135 0.35 -0.98 7.58
N GLN A 136 -0.58 -1.94 7.69
CA GLN A 136 -2.00 -1.64 7.91
C GLN A 136 -2.21 -0.86 9.22
N ALA A 137 -1.58 -1.31 10.31
CA ALA A 137 -1.67 -0.62 11.60
C ALA A 137 -1.18 0.83 11.53
N LEU A 138 -0.08 1.07 10.77
CA LEU A 138 0.44 2.42 10.54
C LEU A 138 -0.55 3.28 9.75
N ILE A 139 -1.13 2.73 8.67
CA ILE A 139 -2.11 3.46 7.84
C ILE A 139 -3.34 3.81 8.69
N THR A 140 -3.86 2.87 9.48
CA THR A 140 -4.99 3.11 10.37
C THR A 140 -4.66 4.17 11.42
N GLY A 141 -3.49 4.10 12.06
CA GLY A 141 -3.05 5.09 13.03
C GLY A 141 -2.84 6.49 12.43
N LEU A 142 -2.38 6.58 11.16
CA LEU A 142 -2.28 7.87 10.46
C LEU A 142 -3.66 8.49 10.19
N VAL A 143 -4.64 7.67 9.80
CA VAL A 143 -6.03 8.13 9.55
C VAL A 143 -6.71 8.57 10.84
N HIS A 144 -6.38 7.97 11.99
CA HIS A 144 -6.92 8.34 13.30
C HIS A 144 -6.08 9.41 14.04
N GLU A 145 -5.05 9.96 13.38
CA GLU A 145 -4.15 10.97 13.94
C GLU A 145 -3.41 10.52 15.23
N ASP A 146 -3.21 9.21 15.39
CA ASP A 146 -2.50 8.64 16.54
C ASP A 146 -1.00 9.01 16.57
N TYR A 147 -0.44 9.46 15.43
CA TYR A 147 0.97 9.81 15.27
C TYR A 147 1.17 11.31 15.07
N GLY A 148 2.11 11.88 15.81
CA GLY A 148 2.59 13.23 15.54
C GLY A 148 3.35 13.31 14.22
N THR A 149 3.34 14.46 13.54
CA THR A 149 3.97 14.67 12.22
C THR A 149 5.44 14.23 12.19
N GLN A 150 6.21 14.52 13.24
CA GLN A 150 7.62 14.13 13.32
C GLN A 150 7.79 12.62 13.40
N GLN A 151 6.97 11.93 14.20
CA GLN A 151 6.99 10.47 14.34
C GLN A 151 6.59 9.80 13.03
N ALA A 152 5.55 10.29 12.36
CA ALA A 152 5.11 9.80 11.06
C ALA A 152 6.21 9.89 10.00
N LEU A 153 6.95 11.00 9.93
CA LEU A 153 8.09 11.17 9.00
C LEU A 153 9.24 10.21 9.30
N ILE A 154 9.55 9.96 10.57
CA ILE A 154 10.56 8.97 10.96
C ILE A 154 10.13 7.58 10.52
N LEU A 155 8.88 7.18 10.80
CA LEU A 155 8.33 5.88 10.40
C LEU A 155 8.32 5.71 8.87
N LEU A 156 8.01 6.78 8.12
CA LEU A 156 8.12 6.78 6.66
C LEU A 156 9.55 6.48 6.21
N ALA A 157 10.51 7.23 6.72
CA ALA A 157 11.91 7.09 6.34
C ALA A 157 12.45 5.68 6.66
N VAL A 158 12.11 5.14 7.83
CA VAL A 158 12.52 3.79 8.25
C VAL A 158 11.83 2.73 7.38
N LYS A 159 10.53 2.84 7.12
CA LYS A 159 9.78 1.89 6.28
C LYS A 159 10.27 1.90 4.84
N VAL A 160 10.43 3.07 4.26
CA VAL A 160 10.92 3.25 2.88
C VAL A 160 12.33 2.67 2.72
N SER A 161 13.23 2.94 3.66
CA SER A 161 14.59 2.39 3.63
C SER A 161 14.61 0.87 3.79
N ALA A 162 13.82 0.32 4.71
CA ALA A 162 13.69 -1.13 4.91
C ALA A 162 13.20 -1.82 3.64
N VAL A 163 12.12 -1.31 3.03
CA VAL A 163 11.56 -1.88 1.81
C VAL A 163 12.54 -1.76 0.64
N ALA A 164 13.20 -0.60 0.46
CA ALA A 164 14.18 -0.40 -0.61
C ALA A 164 15.34 -1.40 -0.51
N VAL A 165 15.87 -1.64 0.69
CA VAL A 165 16.94 -2.63 0.91
C VAL A 165 16.47 -4.03 0.61
N VAL A 166 15.30 -4.43 1.11
CA VAL A 166 14.73 -5.77 0.90
C VAL A 166 14.52 -6.04 -0.59
N PHE A 167 13.87 -5.11 -1.31
CA PHE A 167 13.68 -5.24 -2.76
C PHE A 167 15.02 -5.23 -3.52
N GLY A 168 15.92 -4.33 -3.17
CA GLY A 168 17.24 -4.26 -3.79
C GLY A 168 18.09 -5.51 -3.61
N CYS A 169 17.91 -6.25 -2.52
CA CYS A 169 18.58 -7.52 -2.29
C CYS A 169 18.01 -8.68 -3.12
N GLY A 170 16.94 -8.45 -3.89
CA GLY A 170 16.33 -9.46 -4.76
C GLY A 170 15.30 -10.34 -4.05
N THR A 171 14.70 -9.85 -2.98
CA THR A 171 13.60 -10.55 -2.30
C THR A 171 12.37 -10.55 -3.21
N VAL A 172 11.77 -11.72 -3.40
CA VAL A 172 10.48 -11.83 -4.06
C VAL A 172 9.38 -11.44 -3.06
N GLY A 173 8.69 -10.34 -3.34
CA GLY A 173 7.63 -9.83 -2.45
C GLY A 173 6.70 -8.86 -3.16
N GLY A 174 5.52 -8.60 -2.56
CA GLY A 174 4.54 -7.65 -3.07
C GLY A 174 4.92 -6.21 -2.77
N ALA A 175 5.03 -5.36 -3.79
CA ALA A 175 5.25 -3.93 -3.63
C ALA A 175 3.97 -3.15 -3.26
N MET A 176 2.80 -3.78 -3.34
CA MET A 176 1.50 -3.11 -3.23
C MET A 176 1.29 -2.45 -1.86
N THR A 177 1.47 -3.19 -0.78
CA THR A 177 1.24 -2.68 0.58
C THR A 177 2.23 -1.57 0.97
N PRO A 178 3.54 -1.66 0.67
CA PRO A 178 4.45 -0.53 0.85
C PRO A 178 4.07 0.70 0.02
N THR A 179 3.53 0.50 -1.18
CA THR A 179 3.06 1.61 -2.03
C THR A 179 1.82 2.30 -1.43
N LEU A 180 0.87 1.52 -0.89
CA LEU A 180 -0.28 2.06 -0.16
C LEU A 180 0.17 2.88 1.05
N PHE A 181 1.15 2.40 1.80
CA PHE A 181 1.71 3.14 2.92
C PHE A 181 2.36 4.46 2.49
N VAL A 182 3.14 4.47 1.42
CA VAL A 182 3.72 5.71 0.87
C VAL A 182 2.62 6.68 0.42
N GLY A 183 1.56 6.17 -0.22
CA GLY A 183 0.40 6.96 -0.62
C GLY A 183 -0.33 7.60 0.57
N SER A 184 -0.58 6.84 1.63
CA SER A 184 -1.23 7.35 2.85
C SER A 184 -0.39 8.43 3.55
N MET A 185 0.94 8.28 3.54
CA MET A 185 1.85 9.30 4.07
C MET A 185 1.86 10.59 3.25
N VAL A 186 1.73 10.50 1.93
CA VAL A 186 1.58 11.69 1.07
C VAL A 186 0.28 12.43 1.42
N GLY A 187 -0.82 11.69 1.61
CA GLY A 187 -2.09 12.25 2.08
C GLY A 187 -1.97 12.92 3.45
N PHE A 188 -1.35 12.25 4.42
CA PHE A 188 -1.12 12.80 5.76
C PHE A 188 -0.27 14.08 5.75
N ILE A 189 0.82 14.11 4.99
CA ILE A 189 1.66 15.31 4.86
C ILE A 189 0.87 16.43 4.20
N PHE A 190 0.09 16.12 3.16
CA PHE A 190 -0.74 17.11 2.48
C PHE A 190 -1.81 17.71 3.41
N SER A 191 -2.51 16.89 4.18
CA SER A 191 -3.48 17.33 5.19
C SER A 191 -2.82 18.23 6.25
N THR A 192 -1.66 17.81 6.76
CA THR A 192 -0.89 18.62 7.73
C THR A 192 -0.50 19.99 7.15
N LEU A 193 -0.09 20.06 5.88
CA LEU A 193 0.24 21.31 5.21
C LEU A 193 -0.99 22.24 5.06
N LEU A 194 -2.14 21.68 4.71
CA LEU A 194 -3.40 22.44 4.62
C LEU A 194 -3.80 23.05 5.98
N ASN A 195 -3.69 22.26 7.05
CA ASN A 195 -3.96 22.71 8.41
C ASN A 195 -3.00 23.84 8.83
N LEU A 196 -1.72 23.75 8.51
CA LEU A 196 -0.74 24.82 8.78
C LEU A 196 -1.00 26.11 8.00
N MET A 197 -1.66 26.03 6.83
CA MET A 197 -2.05 27.18 6.03
C MET A 197 -3.35 27.86 6.54
N GLY A 198 -3.90 27.40 7.66
CA GLY A 198 -5.11 27.97 8.27
C GLY A 198 -6.38 27.65 7.48
N MET A 199 -6.34 26.67 6.61
CA MET A 199 -7.50 26.17 5.88
C MET A 199 -8.25 25.15 6.76
N GLU A 200 -8.55 25.55 8.00
CA GLU A 200 -9.35 24.78 8.95
C GLU A 200 -10.79 24.65 8.43
N GLY A 201 -11.00 23.67 7.64
CA GLY A 201 -12.32 23.19 7.31
C GLY A 201 -12.22 21.71 7.25
N ASN A 202 -12.85 20.98 8.15
CA ASN A 202 -13.19 19.53 8.15
C ASN A 202 -12.62 18.72 6.94
N HIS A 203 -11.32 18.90 6.65
CA HIS A 203 -10.65 18.37 5.48
C HIS A 203 -9.94 17.09 5.86
N ALA A 204 -10.73 16.07 6.06
CA ALA A 204 -10.25 14.72 5.91
C ALA A 204 -10.08 14.43 4.41
N VAL A 205 -8.92 14.62 3.89
CA VAL A 205 -8.53 14.21 2.55
C VAL A 205 -7.81 12.87 2.61
#